data_33229cee63043b0ce06f3dcdfab64aa8
#
_entry.id   33229cee63043b0ce06f3dcdfab64aa8
#
_cell.length_a   1.000
_cell.length_b   1.000
_cell.length_c   1.000
_cell.angle_alpha   90.00
_cell.angle_beta   90.00
_cell.angle_gamma   90.00
#
_symmetry.space_group_name_H-M   'P 1'
#
loop_
_entity.id
_entity.type
_entity.pdbx_description
1 polymer ?
#
loop_
_entity_poly.entity_id
_entity_poly.type
_entity_poly.pdbx_seq_one_letter_code
_entity_poly.pdbx_strand_id
1 'polypeptide(L)'
;MQSTVAFISHRSTHKDFVRKIVDTVKRDNCIVDEFDFYPATKTVNEIVRNLNFAPIFVLLISKDALESDWIKLEMSKARQLYDTGVIREFMPFIIEEGVKLEELPSWMTRDWSLNIKTITSPKIIGQFIIETQRKIRCVGNNAYGNWINTFIGRSNELDEFQRAMYDSVYMPHRSLIVSGKPGSGR
;
A
#
# COMPACT_ATOMS: atom_id res chain seq x y z
N MET A 1 9.09 0.53 18.38
CA MET A 1 7.88 0.24 17.57
C MET A 1 8.22 0.60 16.13
N GLN A 2 8.11 -0.31 15.18
CA GLN A 2 8.41 0.01 13.78
C GLN A 2 7.30 0.89 13.21
N SER A 3 7.68 1.94 12.47
CA SER A 3 6.73 2.77 11.73
C SER A 3 5.95 1.91 10.73
N THR A 4 4.67 2.18 10.57
CA THR A 4 3.81 1.57 9.55
C THR A 4 3.10 2.63 8.71
N VAL A 5 3.65 3.84 8.73
CA VAL A 5 3.10 4.97 7.98
C VAL A 5 3.20 4.73 6.49
N ALA A 6 2.17 5.09 5.74
CA ALA A 6 2.16 5.03 4.28
C ALA A 6 2.40 6.43 3.69
N PHE A 7 3.34 6.55 2.76
CA PHE A 7 3.50 7.75 1.94
C PHE A 7 2.62 7.63 0.70
N ILE A 8 1.73 8.62 0.48
CA ILE A 8 0.79 8.61 -0.64
C ILE A 8 1.22 9.66 -1.68
N SER A 9 1.85 9.17 -2.75
CA SER A 9 2.24 9.98 -3.91
C SER A 9 1.06 10.13 -4.86
N HIS A 10 0.74 11.36 -5.22
CA HIS A 10 -0.42 11.67 -6.07
C HIS A 10 -0.26 13.01 -6.81
N ARG A 11 -1.01 13.19 -7.87
CA ARG A 11 -1.13 14.48 -8.55
C ARG A 11 -2.10 15.40 -7.81
N SER A 12 -1.80 16.70 -7.79
CA SER A 12 -2.63 17.72 -7.12
C SER A 12 -4.08 17.79 -7.62
N THR A 13 -4.37 17.30 -8.81
CA THR A 13 -5.71 17.16 -9.38
C THR A 13 -6.58 16.15 -8.62
N HIS A 14 -5.97 15.21 -7.87
CA HIS A 14 -6.65 14.12 -7.17
C HIS A 14 -6.79 14.33 -5.65
N LYS A 15 -6.71 15.55 -5.15
CA LYS A 15 -6.78 15.90 -3.72
C LYS A 15 -8.01 15.31 -3.00
N ASP A 16 -9.19 15.44 -3.59
CA ASP A 16 -10.42 14.94 -2.99
C ASP A 16 -10.47 13.40 -2.95
N PHE A 17 -9.85 12.74 -3.92
CA PHE A 17 -9.69 11.30 -3.92
C PHE A 17 -8.77 10.86 -2.77
N VAL A 18 -7.65 11.55 -2.59
CA VAL A 18 -6.69 11.28 -1.53
C VAL A 18 -7.28 11.54 -0.14
N ARG A 19 -8.05 12.62 0.03
CA ARG A 19 -8.76 12.90 1.31
C ARG A 19 -9.62 11.72 1.74
N LYS A 20 -10.37 11.12 0.81
CA LYS A 20 -11.19 9.92 1.10
C LYS A 20 -10.35 8.69 1.49
N ILE A 21 -9.13 8.54 0.93
CA ILE A 21 -8.18 7.52 1.38
C ILE A 21 -7.73 7.83 2.80
N VAL A 22 -7.33 9.08 3.08
CA VAL A 22 -6.88 9.53 4.40
C VAL A 22 -7.97 9.35 5.47
N ASP A 23 -9.23 9.63 5.13
CA ASP A 23 -10.38 9.40 6.04
C ASP A 23 -10.49 7.91 6.41
N THR A 24 -10.19 7.01 5.49
CA THR A 24 -10.22 5.57 5.72
C THR A 24 -9.02 5.09 6.55
N VAL A 25 -7.81 5.49 6.17
CA VAL A 25 -6.53 5.05 6.78
C VAL A 25 -6.29 5.73 8.13
N LYS A 26 -6.84 6.94 8.32
CA LYS A 26 -6.59 7.92 9.38
C LYS A 26 -5.27 8.68 9.17
N ARG A 27 -5.33 9.99 9.50
CA ARG A 27 -4.26 10.96 9.25
C ARG A 27 -2.91 10.55 9.84
N ASP A 28 -2.91 10.03 11.05
CA ASP A 28 -1.68 9.65 11.78
C ASP A 28 -0.96 8.43 11.17
N ASN A 29 -1.60 7.73 10.25
CA ASN A 29 -1.06 6.53 9.63
C ASN A 29 -0.59 6.75 8.18
N CYS A 30 -0.65 7.99 7.68
CA CYS A 30 -0.18 8.31 6.33
C CYS A 30 0.47 9.69 6.26
N ILE A 31 1.39 9.82 5.32
CA ILE A 31 2.02 11.08 4.90
C ILE A 31 1.49 11.40 3.50
N VAL A 32 1.02 12.63 3.31
CA VAL A 32 0.51 13.10 2.03
C VAL A 32 1.21 14.41 1.70
N ASP A 33 1.82 14.49 0.54
CA ASP A 33 2.63 15.62 0.07
C ASP A 33 1.95 16.99 0.31
N GLU A 34 0.66 17.07 0.05
CA GLU A 34 -0.09 18.34 0.19
C GLU A 34 -0.24 18.84 1.63
N PHE A 35 -0.34 17.90 2.61
CA PHE A 35 -0.65 18.24 4.00
C PHE A 35 0.59 18.32 4.90
N ASP A 36 1.67 17.63 4.49
CA ASP A 36 2.84 17.41 5.33
C ASP A 36 4.04 18.26 4.91
N PHE A 37 3.94 18.94 3.76
CA PHE A 37 5.00 19.84 3.28
C PHE A 37 4.63 21.30 3.53
N TYR A 38 5.56 22.05 4.09
CA TYR A 38 5.42 23.50 4.19
C TYR A 38 5.37 24.11 2.78
N PRO A 39 4.41 25.02 2.47
CA PRO A 39 4.18 25.53 1.11
C PRO A 39 5.40 26.20 0.45
N ALA A 40 6.39 26.62 1.23
CA ALA A 40 7.58 27.34 0.76
C ALA A 40 8.83 26.46 0.57
N THR A 41 8.80 25.17 0.93
CA THR A 41 10.02 24.36 1.08
C THR A 41 9.96 22.99 0.44
N LYS A 42 9.14 22.78 -0.60
CA LYS A 42 9.12 21.50 -1.36
C LYS A 42 10.51 21.21 -1.94
N THR A 43 11.37 20.60 -1.13
CA THR A 43 12.71 20.22 -1.53
C THR A 43 12.83 18.70 -1.66
N VAL A 44 13.75 18.26 -2.51
CA VAL A 44 14.10 16.83 -2.63
C VAL A 44 14.43 16.22 -1.27
N ASN A 45 15.04 16.99 -0.38
CA ASN A 45 15.41 16.55 0.97
C ASN A 45 14.20 16.21 1.84
N GLU A 46 13.09 16.95 1.71
CA GLU A 46 11.84 16.66 2.44
C GLU A 46 11.18 15.38 1.94
N ILE A 47 11.16 15.17 0.61
CA ILE A 47 10.67 13.92 0.04
C ILE A 47 11.47 12.74 0.63
N VAL A 48 12.79 12.80 0.56
CA VAL A 48 13.67 11.73 1.05
C VAL A 48 13.45 11.51 2.55
N ARG A 49 13.35 12.59 3.34
CA ARG A 49 13.08 12.50 4.77
C ARG A 49 11.77 11.78 5.04
N ASN A 50 10.68 12.18 4.40
CA ASN A 50 9.36 11.60 4.61
C ASN A 50 9.28 10.13 4.15
N LEU A 51 9.92 9.80 3.02
CA LEU A 51 10.02 8.43 2.53
C LEU A 51 10.82 7.52 3.48
N ASN A 52 11.86 8.04 4.15
CA ASN A 52 12.62 7.26 5.14
C ASN A 52 11.79 6.87 6.38
N PHE A 53 10.72 7.61 6.69
CA PHE A 53 9.80 7.29 7.78
C PHE A 53 8.63 6.40 7.37
N ALA A 54 8.40 6.23 6.06
CA ALA A 54 7.25 5.53 5.49
C ALA A 54 7.67 4.20 4.86
N PRO A 55 7.55 3.07 5.55
CA PRO A 55 7.88 1.76 4.97
C PRO A 55 6.91 1.30 3.87
N ILE A 56 5.84 2.03 3.64
CA ILE A 56 4.86 1.77 2.57
C ILE A 56 4.84 2.99 1.64
N PHE A 57 5.08 2.75 0.36
CA PHE A 57 4.92 3.75 -0.68
C PHE A 57 3.70 3.41 -1.53
N VAL A 58 2.74 4.31 -1.56
CA VAL A 58 1.52 4.22 -2.36
C VAL A 58 1.61 5.19 -3.52
N LEU A 59 1.54 4.70 -4.74
CA LEU A 59 1.55 5.51 -5.94
C LEU A 59 0.16 5.51 -6.58
N LEU A 60 -0.47 6.66 -6.67
CA LEU A 60 -1.74 6.84 -7.37
C LEU A 60 -1.45 7.27 -8.81
N ILE A 61 -1.73 6.38 -9.75
CA ILE A 61 -1.39 6.53 -11.16
C ILE A 61 -2.61 7.05 -11.93
N SER A 62 -2.45 8.23 -12.51
CA SER A 62 -3.32 8.83 -13.52
C SER A 62 -2.46 9.27 -14.70
N LYS A 63 -3.07 9.67 -15.82
CA LYS A 63 -2.33 10.20 -16.97
C LYS A 63 -1.49 11.41 -16.57
N ASP A 64 -2.10 12.37 -15.86
CA ASP A 64 -1.41 13.56 -15.36
C ASP A 64 -0.26 13.24 -14.40
N ALA A 65 -0.39 12.14 -13.62
CA ALA A 65 0.66 11.73 -12.69
C ALA A 65 1.89 11.23 -13.43
N LEU A 66 1.71 10.46 -14.51
CA LEU A 66 2.82 9.96 -15.32
C LEU A 66 3.61 11.06 -16.04
N GLU A 67 2.97 12.19 -16.34
CA GLU A 67 3.62 13.36 -16.96
C GLU A 67 4.35 14.24 -15.94
N SER A 68 4.03 14.12 -14.65
CA SER A 68 4.56 14.98 -13.59
C SER A 68 6.02 14.66 -13.27
N ASP A 69 6.90 15.65 -13.43
CA ASP A 69 8.31 15.52 -13.05
C ASP A 69 8.49 15.31 -11.53
N TRP A 70 7.58 15.86 -10.74
CA TRP A 70 7.56 15.67 -9.29
C TRP A 70 7.26 14.22 -8.91
N ILE A 71 6.23 13.63 -9.50
CA ILE A 71 5.89 12.22 -9.30
C ILE A 71 7.02 11.31 -9.77
N LYS A 72 7.65 11.62 -10.91
CA LYS A 72 8.83 10.87 -11.40
C LYS A 72 9.98 10.92 -10.41
N LEU A 73 10.21 12.06 -9.77
CA LEU A 73 11.23 12.22 -8.74
C LEU A 73 10.89 11.38 -7.50
N GLU A 74 9.65 11.45 -6.99
CA GLU A 74 9.19 10.64 -5.86
C GLU A 74 9.33 9.14 -6.15
N MET A 75 8.89 8.70 -7.33
CA MET A 75 9.06 7.32 -7.78
C MET A 75 10.52 6.87 -7.83
N SER A 76 11.40 7.73 -8.36
CA SER A 76 12.84 7.43 -8.44
C SER A 76 13.45 7.27 -7.05
N LYS A 77 13.10 8.14 -6.10
CA LYS A 77 13.57 8.06 -4.70
C LYS A 77 12.97 6.87 -3.96
N ALA A 78 11.68 6.63 -4.15
CA ALA A 78 11.02 5.46 -3.57
C ALA A 78 11.62 4.15 -4.11
N ARG A 79 11.97 4.09 -5.39
CA ARG A 79 12.67 2.96 -5.98
C ARG A 79 14.01 2.68 -5.29
N GLN A 80 14.85 3.70 -5.11
CA GLN A 80 16.14 3.57 -4.42
C GLN A 80 15.97 3.03 -2.98
N LEU A 81 14.95 3.54 -2.26
CA LEU A 81 14.66 3.12 -0.90
C LEU A 81 14.04 1.72 -0.82
N TYR A 82 13.32 1.30 -1.83
CA TYR A 82 12.81 -0.06 -1.94
C TYR A 82 13.92 -1.08 -2.20
N ASP A 83 14.86 -0.75 -3.10
CA ASP A 83 16.05 -1.59 -3.37
C ASP A 83 16.93 -1.78 -2.11
N THR A 84 16.97 -0.78 -1.23
CA THR A 84 17.70 -0.85 0.04
C THR A 84 16.88 -1.42 1.21
N GLY A 85 15.61 -1.77 0.99
CA GLY A 85 14.72 -2.35 2.01
C GLY A 85 14.20 -1.34 3.05
N VAL A 86 14.38 -0.05 2.86
CA VAL A 86 13.78 1.01 3.70
C VAL A 86 12.27 1.06 3.43
N ILE A 87 11.88 1.14 2.16
CA ILE A 87 10.50 0.89 1.75
C ILE A 87 10.34 -0.63 1.62
N ARG A 88 9.35 -1.17 2.31
CA ARG A 88 9.06 -2.62 2.34
C ARG A 88 7.97 -3.01 1.35
N GLU A 89 7.04 -2.09 1.12
CA GLU A 89 5.89 -2.31 0.23
C GLU A 89 5.75 -1.14 -0.72
N PHE A 90 5.72 -1.46 -2.01
CA PHE A 90 5.47 -0.51 -3.09
C PHE A 90 4.11 -0.86 -3.70
N MET A 91 3.12 0.03 -3.55
CA MET A 91 1.71 -0.21 -3.89
C MET A 91 1.25 0.73 -5.01
N PRO A 92 1.38 0.34 -6.28
CA PRO A 92 0.89 1.14 -7.40
C PRO A 92 -0.59 0.84 -7.67
N PHE A 93 -1.39 1.90 -7.74
CA PHE A 93 -2.81 1.83 -8.09
C PHE A 93 -3.11 2.73 -9.27
N ILE A 94 -3.66 2.18 -10.34
CA ILE A 94 -4.25 2.95 -11.45
C ILE A 94 -5.63 3.40 -10.97
N ILE A 95 -5.83 4.72 -10.85
CA ILE A 95 -7.05 5.33 -10.32
C ILE A 95 -7.94 5.93 -11.40
N GLU A 96 -7.47 5.93 -12.65
CA GLU A 96 -8.15 6.51 -13.80
C GLU A 96 -8.28 5.48 -14.92
N GLU A 97 -9.43 5.45 -15.58
CA GLU A 97 -9.65 4.59 -16.74
C GLU A 97 -8.81 5.04 -17.93
N GLY A 98 -8.35 4.08 -18.73
CA GLY A 98 -7.61 4.34 -19.95
C GLY A 98 -6.10 4.55 -19.77
N VAL A 99 -5.55 4.43 -18.56
CA VAL A 99 -4.10 4.27 -18.34
C VAL A 99 -3.72 2.83 -18.66
N LYS A 100 -2.77 2.66 -19.58
CA LYS A 100 -2.30 1.34 -20.03
C LYS A 100 -1.02 0.95 -19.30
N LEU A 101 -0.82 -0.35 -19.08
CA LEU A 101 0.39 -0.86 -18.42
C LEU A 101 1.67 -0.55 -19.20
N GLU A 102 1.57 -0.43 -20.52
CA GLU A 102 2.69 -0.09 -21.41
C GLU A 102 3.19 1.36 -21.23
N GLU A 103 2.35 2.24 -20.66
CA GLU A 103 2.69 3.63 -20.35
C GLU A 103 3.50 3.76 -19.05
N LEU A 104 3.53 2.68 -18.25
CA LEU A 104 4.25 2.66 -16.99
C LEU A 104 5.74 2.39 -17.20
N PRO A 105 6.60 2.87 -16.29
CA PRO A 105 8.02 2.56 -16.34
C PRO A 105 8.27 1.06 -16.36
N SER A 106 9.16 0.60 -17.27
CA SER A 106 9.44 -0.83 -17.47
C SER A 106 9.91 -1.54 -16.20
N TRP A 107 10.58 -0.84 -15.29
CA TRP A 107 11.01 -1.41 -14.02
C TRP A 107 9.86 -1.82 -13.11
N MET A 108 8.70 -1.17 -13.21
CA MET A 108 7.51 -1.55 -12.44
C MET A 108 6.86 -2.82 -12.98
N THR A 109 6.81 -2.95 -14.30
CA THR A 109 6.06 -4.02 -14.98
C THR A 109 6.90 -5.26 -15.26
N ARG A 110 8.20 -5.09 -15.55
CA ARG A 110 9.12 -6.16 -15.96
C ARG A 110 10.09 -6.54 -14.84
N ASP A 111 10.87 -5.57 -14.35
CA ASP A 111 12.00 -5.88 -13.46
C ASP A 111 11.51 -6.33 -12.08
N TRP A 112 10.53 -5.63 -11.52
CA TRP A 112 9.98 -5.92 -10.19
C TRP A 112 8.67 -6.71 -10.23
N SER A 113 8.02 -6.79 -11.39
CA SER A 113 6.72 -7.46 -11.55
C SER A 113 5.72 -7.02 -10.48
N LEU A 114 5.62 -5.72 -10.24
CA LEU A 114 4.75 -5.17 -9.21
C LEU A 114 3.28 -5.53 -9.48
N ASN A 115 2.54 -5.82 -8.42
CA ASN A 115 1.11 -6.09 -8.50
C ASN A 115 0.33 -4.78 -8.69
N ILE A 116 0.27 -4.31 -9.94
CA ILE A 116 -0.42 -3.08 -10.31
C ILE A 116 -1.91 -3.36 -10.44
N LYS A 117 -2.73 -2.62 -9.70
CA LYS A 117 -4.19 -2.81 -9.68
C LYS A 117 -4.88 -1.57 -10.19
N THR A 118 -5.93 -1.75 -11.01
CA THR A 118 -6.83 -0.67 -11.38
C THR A 118 -7.95 -0.60 -10.35
N ILE A 119 -7.97 0.47 -9.55
CA ILE A 119 -8.94 0.67 -8.47
C ILE A 119 -9.36 2.13 -8.45
N THR A 120 -10.61 2.38 -8.82
CA THR A 120 -11.20 3.73 -8.83
C THR A 120 -11.89 4.11 -7.51
N SER A 121 -11.94 3.20 -6.54
CA SER A 121 -12.53 3.45 -5.22
C SER A 121 -11.46 3.81 -4.18
N PRO A 122 -11.45 5.05 -3.65
CA PRO A 122 -10.49 5.46 -2.63
C PRO A 122 -10.63 4.66 -1.32
N LYS A 123 -11.85 4.22 -0.99
CA LYS A 123 -12.11 3.39 0.20
C LYS A 123 -11.42 2.03 0.09
N ILE A 124 -11.46 1.40 -1.09
CA ILE A 124 -10.81 0.11 -1.32
C ILE A 124 -9.29 0.27 -1.21
N ILE A 125 -8.71 1.32 -1.81
CA ILE A 125 -7.29 1.62 -1.67
C ILE A 125 -6.91 1.81 -0.19
N GLY A 126 -7.71 2.57 0.56
CA GLY A 126 -7.51 2.75 2.00
C GLY A 126 -7.51 1.42 2.78
N GLN A 127 -8.38 0.49 2.42
CA GLN A 127 -8.40 -0.85 3.01
C GLN A 127 -7.12 -1.64 2.72
N PHE A 128 -6.63 -1.63 1.48
CA PHE A 128 -5.35 -2.27 1.14
C PHE A 128 -4.18 -1.69 1.93
N ILE A 129 -4.15 -0.37 2.13
CA ILE A 129 -3.12 0.28 2.95
C ILE A 129 -3.19 -0.22 4.40
N ILE A 130 -4.38 -0.25 5.00
CA ILE A 130 -4.59 -0.72 6.39
C ILE A 130 -4.14 -2.17 6.55
N GLU A 131 -4.45 -3.03 5.59
CA GLU A 131 -4.04 -4.44 5.60
C GLU A 131 -2.53 -4.59 5.54
N THR A 132 -1.89 -3.83 4.65
CA THR A 132 -0.44 -3.81 4.53
C THR A 132 0.23 -3.31 5.79
N GLN A 133 -0.31 -2.26 6.42
CA GLN A 133 0.15 -1.78 7.72
C GLN A 133 0.04 -2.85 8.81
N ARG A 134 -1.05 -3.61 8.83
CA ARG A 134 -1.23 -4.73 9.77
C ARG A 134 -0.20 -5.83 9.54
N LYS A 135 0.03 -6.21 8.27
CA LYS A 135 1.06 -7.21 7.93
C LYS A 135 2.44 -6.78 8.43
N ILE A 136 2.85 -5.54 8.17
CA ILE A 136 4.15 -5.02 8.62
C ILE A 136 4.26 -5.03 10.15
N ARG A 137 3.20 -4.66 10.88
CA ARG A 137 3.17 -4.72 12.35
C ARG A 137 3.34 -6.15 12.86
N CYS A 138 2.66 -7.10 12.24
CA CYS A 138 2.73 -8.51 12.62
C CYS A 138 4.12 -9.10 12.39
N VAL A 139 4.75 -8.78 11.27
CA VAL A 139 6.13 -9.24 10.96
C VAL A 139 7.16 -8.63 11.91
N GLY A 140 6.95 -7.39 12.38
CA GLY A 140 7.84 -6.73 13.34
C GLY A 140 7.82 -7.35 14.74
N ASN A 141 6.79 -8.11 15.09
CA ASN A 141 6.66 -8.84 16.35
C ASN A 141 7.17 -10.29 16.26
N ASN A 142 8.27 -10.50 15.63
CA ASN A 142 9.16 -11.66 15.44
C ASN A 142 8.70 -13.10 15.81
N ALA A 143 7.61 -13.29 16.55
CA ALA A 143 7.11 -14.61 16.91
C ALA A 143 6.23 -15.26 15.82
N TYR A 144 5.62 -14.45 14.95
CA TYR A 144 4.65 -14.95 13.94
C TYR A 144 5.11 -14.75 12.49
N GLY A 145 6.10 -13.88 12.22
CA GLY A 145 6.51 -13.52 10.86
C GLY A 145 7.07 -14.71 10.05
N ASN A 146 7.77 -15.62 10.70
CA ASN A 146 8.30 -16.83 10.05
C ASN A 146 7.22 -17.88 9.74
N TRP A 147 6.08 -17.83 10.42
CA TRP A 147 4.99 -18.80 10.22
C TRP A 147 4.12 -18.48 9.01
N ILE A 148 3.94 -17.18 8.70
CA ILE A 148 3.09 -16.76 7.57
C ILE A 148 3.74 -17.10 6.23
N ASN A 149 5.09 -17.01 6.15
CA ASN A 149 5.83 -17.33 4.92
C ASN A 149 6.06 -18.84 4.73
N THR A 150 5.78 -19.67 5.74
CA THR A 150 5.93 -21.14 5.68
C THR A 150 4.61 -21.89 5.61
N PHE A 151 3.48 -21.19 5.43
CA PHE A 151 2.19 -21.85 5.33
C PHE A 151 2.02 -22.44 3.91
N ILE A 152 2.49 -23.68 3.76
CA ILE A 152 2.42 -24.41 2.49
C ILE A 152 1.17 -25.29 2.50
N GLY A 153 0.32 -25.15 1.46
CA GLY A 153 -0.67 -26.18 1.12
C GLY A 153 -2.12 -25.91 1.54
N ARG A 154 -2.49 -24.68 1.94
CA ARG A 154 -3.88 -24.31 2.24
C ARG A 154 -4.28 -22.96 1.63
N SER A 155 -3.86 -22.70 0.43
CA SER A 155 -4.18 -21.45 -0.28
C SER A 155 -5.68 -21.29 -0.48
N ASN A 156 -6.41 -22.35 -0.77
CA ASN A 156 -7.86 -22.29 -0.98
C ASN A 156 -8.60 -21.94 0.32
N GLU A 157 -8.23 -22.53 1.45
CA GLU A 157 -8.83 -22.23 2.75
C GLU A 157 -8.48 -20.82 3.24
N LEU A 158 -7.26 -20.35 2.93
CA LEU A 158 -6.86 -18.97 3.21
C LEU A 158 -7.61 -17.96 2.34
N ASP A 159 -7.82 -18.27 1.06
CA ASP A 159 -8.63 -17.45 0.17
C ASP A 159 -10.10 -17.42 0.61
N GLU A 160 -10.63 -18.57 1.05
CA GLU A 160 -11.99 -18.67 1.57
C GLU A 160 -12.14 -17.90 2.89
N PHE A 161 -11.15 -18.01 3.79
CA PHE A 161 -11.06 -17.22 5.00
C PHE A 161 -10.99 -15.72 4.69
N GLN A 162 -10.13 -15.31 3.75
CA GLN A 162 -10.02 -13.92 3.34
C GLN A 162 -11.33 -13.42 2.74
N ARG A 163 -11.96 -14.17 1.85
CA ARG A 163 -13.28 -13.83 1.31
C ARG A 163 -14.32 -13.70 2.41
N ALA A 164 -14.41 -14.65 3.33
CA ALA A 164 -15.35 -14.62 4.44
C ALA A 164 -15.15 -13.40 5.36
N MET A 165 -13.89 -12.95 5.54
CA MET A 165 -13.56 -11.78 6.34
C MET A 165 -13.76 -10.46 5.59
N TYR A 166 -13.61 -10.43 4.25
CA TYR A 166 -13.58 -9.20 3.45
C TYR A 166 -14.84 -8.97 2.63
N ASP A 167 -15.55 -10.01 2.21
CA ASP A 167 -16.89 -9.87 1.61
C ASP A 167 -17.94 -9.44 2.64
N SER A 168 -17.59 -9.41 3.90
CA SER A 168 -18.45 -8.93 4.98
C SER A 168 -18.48 -7.39 5.11
N VAL A 169 -18.24 -6.65 4.07
CA VAL A 169 -18.45 -5.17 4.05
C VAL A 169 -19.87 -4.80 4.48
N TYR A 170 -20.81 -5.75 4.42
CA TYR A 170 -22.21 -5.57 4.84
C TYR A 170 -22.58 -6.24 6.18
N MET A 171 -21.65 -6.99 6.83
CA MET A 171 -21.96 -7.68 8.10
C MET A 171 -20.78 -7.61 9.09
N PRO A 172 -20.72 -6.57 9.95
CA PRO A 172 -19.56 -6.31 10.81
C PRO A 172 -19.33 -7.29 11.96
N HIS A 173 -20.13 -8.36 12.11
CA HIS A 173 -20.11 -9.23 13.29
C HIS A 173 -20.16 -10.73 12.94
N ARG A 174 -19.39 -11.18 11.96
CA ARG A 174 -19.25 -12.62 11.74
C ARG A 174 -18.07 -13.16 12.52
N SER A 175 -18.33 -14.17 13.32
CA SER A 175 -17.31 -15.00 13.94
C SER A 175 -17.04 -16.20 13.04
N LEU A 176 -15.77 -16.44 12.68
CA LEU A 176 -15.35 -17.65 12.01
C LEU A 176 -14.81 -18.61 13.05
N ILE A 177 -15.41 -19.80 13.13
CA ILE A 177 -14.93 -20.88 13.99
C ILE A 177 -14.18 -21.87 13.10
N VAL A 178 -12.86 -21.98 13.31
CA VAL A 178 -12.03 -22.98 12.66
C VAL A 178 -11.88 -24.17 13.61
N SER A 179 -12.39 -25.34 13.20
CA SER A 179 -12.27 -26.59 13.96
C SER A 179 -11.36 -27.58 13.24
N GLY A 180 -10.65 -28.39 13.98
CA GLY A 180 -9.77 -29.40 13.42
C GLY A 180 -9.18 -30.34 14.50
N LYS A 181 -8.66 -31.49 14.09
CA LYS A 181 -7.96 -32.39 15.01
C LYS A 181 -6.67 -31.73 15.51
N PRO A 182 -6.17 -32.09 16.72
CA PRO A 182 -4.86 -31.67 17.18
C PRO A 182 -3.78 -31.97 16.11
N GLY A 183 -2.96 -30.97 15.80
CA GLY A 183 -1.92 -31.06 14.77
C GLY A 183 -2.37 -30.78 13.34
N SER A 184 -3.66 -30.45 13.08
CA SER A 184 -4.16 -30.12 11.75
C SER A 184 -3.86 -28.65 11.33
N GLY A 185 -3.16 -27.88 12.14
CA GLY A 185 -2.82 -26.49 11.84
C GLY A 185 -4.00 -25.52 11.94
N ARG A 186 -4.84 -25.68 12.96
CA ARG A 186 -5.92 -24.72 13.28
C ARG A 186 -5.37 -23.45 13.96
#